data_aebb043f91cd1b12009700241ed326f9
#
_entry.id   aebb043f91cd1b12009700241ed326f9
#
_cell.length_a   1.000
_cell.length_b   1.000
_cell.length_c   1.000
_cell.angle_alpha   90.00
_cell.angle_beta   90.00
_cell.angle_gamma   90.00
#
_symmetry.space_group_name_H-M   'P 1'
#
loop_
_entity.id
_entity.type
_entity.pdbx_description
1 polymer ?
#
loop_
_entity_poly.entity_id
_entity_poly.type
_entity_poly.pdbx_seq_one_letter_code
_entity_poly.pdbx_strand_id
1 'polypeptide(L)'
;MTVPRCLTIATSDSGGGAGIQADLKAFAAAGAHGMSALVALTAQSTVGVTAIHELPPDFVRAQLDACFDDIGVDAAKTGMLVSRELIETVADYLVERPVPLVVDPVLVASSGARLLREDALEVLVARLFPLATVVTPNLPEAEALTGLAGASRRVLAERLVGLGAGAALVTGGHGDDAVDHLFDGSDHVELPVQWYDVAATHGAGCTHSATLCAGLARGLTLVEAARAAGRAASDAVRHGLAELGAGEGPVDVLHLRGAA
;
A
#
# COMPACT_ATOMS: atom_id res chain seq x y z
N MET A 1 -21.30 -17.12 0.89
CA MET A 1 -20.52 -15.87 1.02
C MET A 1 -20.00 -15.52 -0.36
N THR A 2 -20.16 -14.28 -0.81
CA THR A 2 -19.59 -13.78 -2.06
C THR A 2 -18.07 -13.58 -1.86
N VAL A 3 -17.28 -13.78 -2.91
CA VAL A 3 -15.84 -13.51 -2.89
C VAL A 3 -15.63 -12.00 -2.68
N PRO A 4 -14.80 -11.55 -1.71
CA PRO A 4 -14.48 -10.14 -1.53
C PRO A 4 -13.82 -9.56 -2.78
N ARG A 5 -14.18 -8.33 -3.16
CA ARG A 5 -13.72 -7.65 -4.38
C ARG A 5 -12.86 -6.47 -3.98
N CYS A 6 -11.57 -6.57 -4.25
CA CYS A 6 -10.57 -5.58 -3.88
C CYS A 6 -10.04 -4.87 -5.12
N LEU A 7 -9.94 -3.54 -5.08
CA LEU A 7 -9.37 -2.74 -6.15
C LEU A 7 -8.06 -2.11 -5.69
N THR A 8 -6.98 -2.32 -6.46
CA THR A 8 -5.77 -1.49 -6.32
C THR A 8 -5.76 -0.39 -7.37
N ILE A 9 -5.48 0.83 -6.94
CA ILE A 9 -5.32 2.02 -7.77
C ILE A 9 -3.86 2.46 -7.61
N ALA A 10 -2.99 2.02 -8.52
CA ALA A 10 -1.55 2.19 -8.36
C ALA A 10 -0.79 2.05 -9.69
N THR A 11 0.51 2.21 -9.60
CA THR A 11 1.44 2.02 -10.71
C THR A 11 1.78 0.54 -10.89
N SER A 12 2.03 0.13 -12.14
CA SER A 12 2.50 -1.20 -12.51
C SER A 12 4.03 -1.28 -12.40
N ASP A 13 4.55 -2.25 -11.66
CA ASP A 13 5.97 -2.63 -11.62
C ASP A 13 6.24 -3.75 -12.62
N SER A 14 7.02 -3.44 -13.69
CA SER A 14 7.38 -4.46 -14.72
C SER A 14 8.19 -5.62 -14.15
N GLY A 15 8.93 -5.41 -13.05
CA GLY A 15 9.67 -6.46 -12.34
C GLY A 15 8.79 -7.39 -11.52
N GLY A 16 7.54 -6.99 -11.26
CA GLY A 16 6.52 -7.81 -10.61
C GLY A 16 6.69 -7.92 -9.09
N GLY A 17 7.60 -7.16 -8.48
CA GLY A 17 7.90 -7.22 -7.04
C GLY A 17 7.04 -6.29 -6.19
N ALA A 18 6.56 -5.17 -6.76
CA ALA A 18 5.77 -4.16 -6.06
C ALA A 18 4.55 -3.73 -6.90
N GLY A 19 3.95 -2.59 -6.57
CA GLY A 19 2.84 -2.01 -7.29
C GLY A 19 1.64 -2.94 -7.42
N ILE A 20 0.86 -2.79 -8.49
CA ILE A 20 -0.34 -3.61 -8.70
C ILE A 20 -0.03 -5.11 -8.73
N GLN A 21 1.17 -5.52 -9.14
CA GLN A 21 1.54 -6.93 -9.21
C GLN A 21 1.66 -7.56 -7.81
N ALA A 22 2.28 -6.86 -6.87
CA ALA A 22 2.31 -7.29 -5.47
C ALA A 22 0.91 -7.27 -4.85
N ASP A 23 0.15 -6.22 -5.12
CA ASP A 23 -1.21 -6.06 -4.60
C ASP A 23 -2.13 -7.20 -5.06
N LEU A 24 -2.15 -7.53 -6.35
CA LEU A 24 -2.97 -8.62 -6.90
C LEU A 24 -2.58 -9.99 -6.34
N LYS A 25 -1.26 -10.24 -6.16
CA LYS A 25 -0.78 -11.46 -5.50
C LYS A 25 -1.26 -11.54 -4.05
N ALA A 26 -1.18 -10.44 -3.30
CA ALA A 26 -1.64 -10.36 -1.92
C ALA A 26 -3.15 -10.52 -1.79
N PHE A 27 -3.94 -9.91 -2.67
CA PHE A 27 -5.39 -10.12 -2.74
C PHE A 27 -5.74 -11.59 -2.98
N ALA A 28 -5.07 -12.24 -3.95
CA ALA A 28 -5.28 -13.65 -4.25
C ALA A 28 -4.91 -14.55 -3.06
N ALA A 29 -3.76 -14.32 -2.42
CA ALA A 29 -3.33 -15.05 -1.23
C ALA A 29 -4.31 -14.86 -0.05
N ALA A 30 -4.91 -13.67 0.08
CA ALA A 30 -5.94 -13.39 1.07
C ALA A 30 -7.33 -13.91 0.69
N GLY A 31 -7.50 -14.59 -0.47
CA GLY A 31 -8.78 -15.13 -0.94
C GLY A 31 -9.77 -14.08 -1.42
N ALA A 32 -9.30 -12.98 -1.97
CA ALA A 32 -10.10 -11.92 -2.58
C ALA A 32 -9.93 -11.90 -4.10
N HIS A 33 -10.97 -11.48 -4.82
CA HIS A 33 -10.87 -11.13 -6.23
C HIS A 33 -10.20 -9.78 -6.36
N GLY A 34 -8.98 -9.75 -6.93
CA GLY A 34 -8.19 -8.54 -7.12
C GLY A 34 -8.45 -7.91 -8.50
N MET A 35 -8.79 -6.63 -8.49
CA MET A 35 -8.91 -5.77 -9.67
C MET A 35 -7.85 -4.68 -9.62
N SER A 36 -7.54 -4.06 -10.76
CA SER A 36 -6.58 -2.96 -10.82
C SER A 36 -7.04 -1.82 -11.73
N ALA A 37 -6.84 -0.58 -11.27
CA ALA A 37 -6.83 0.62 -12.09
C ALA A 37 -5.41 1.17 -12.11
N LEU A 38 -4.75 1.13 -13.26
CA LEU A 38 -3.39 1.58 -13.42
C LEU A 38 -3.37 3.11 -13.58
N VAL A 39 -2.46 3.75 -12.85
CA VAL A 39 -2.21 5.20 -12.99
C VAL A 39 -0.94 5.49 -13.77
N ALA A 40 0.03 4.58 -13.73
CA ALA A 40 1.27 4.67 -14.49
C ALA A 40 1.89 3.28 -14.71
N LEU A 41 2.86 3.22 -15.60
CA LEU A 41 3.70 2.06 -15.86
C LEU A 41 5.15 2.43 -15.53
N THR A 42 5.90 1.52 -14.93
CA THR A 42 7.35 1.68 -14.76
C THR A 42 8.12 0.69 -15.62
N ALA A 43 9.26 1.12 -16.14
CA ALA A 43 10.32 0.23 -16.54
C ALA A 43 11.22 0.00 -15.32
N GLN A 44 10.90 -1.02 -14.57
CA GLN A 44 11.46 -1.30 -13.26
C GLN A 44 12.01 -2.72 -13.18
N SER A 45 13.09 -2.89 -12.43
CA SER A 45 13.72 -4.15 -12.10
C SER A 45 14.16 -4.12 -10.64
N THR A 46 14.82 -5.19 -10.17
CA THR A 46 15.34 -5.27 -8.80
C THR A 46 16.44 -4.23 -8.51
N VAL A 47 17.07 -3.66 -9.53
CA VAL A 47 18.16 -2.67 -9.37
C VAL A 47 17.71 -1.23 -9.53
N GLY A 48 16.46 -0.97 -9.94
CA GLY A 48 15.94 0.40 -10.03
C GLY A 48 14.84 0.62 -11.05
N VAL A 49 14.40 1.87 -11.12
CA VAL A 49 13.39 2.39 -12.06
C VAL A 49 14.07 3.24 -13.11
N THR A 50 13.96 2.87 -14.38
CA THR A 50 14.60 3.57 -15.51
C THR A 50 13.67 4.48 -16.29
N ALA A 51 12.36 4.23 -16.23
CA ALA A 51 11.34 5.08 -16.86
C ALA A 51 9.99 4.95 -16.14
N ILE A 52 9.19 6.02 -16.20
CA ILE A 52 7.80 6.07 -15.72
C ILE A 52 6.96 6.67 -16.85
N HIS A 53 5.84 6.02 -17.15
CA HIS A 53 4.84 6.50 -18.10
C HIS A 53 3.50 6.65 -17.39
N GLU A 54 3.06 7.90 -17.19
CA GLU A 54 1.77 8.21 -16.60
C GLU A 54 0.65 7.94 -17.61
N LEU A 55 -0.46 7.40 -17.14
CA LEU A 55 -1.66 7.23 -17.97
C LEU A 55 -2.53 8.50 -17.92
N PRO A 56 -3.25 8.79 -19.00
CA PRO A 56 -4.18 9.93 -19.04
C PRO A 56 -5.26 9.79 -17.94
N PRO A 57 -5.61 10.87 -17.22
CA PRO A 57 -6.64 10.88 -16.17
C PRO A 57 -7.99 10.33 -16.61
N ASP A 58 -8.41 10.61 -17.83
CA ASP A 58 -9.65 10.09 -18.40
C ASP A 58 -9.63 8.57 -18.57
N PHE A 59 -8.47 8.01 -18.92
CA PHE A 59 -8.32 6.56 -19.01
C PHE A 59 -8.25 5.89 -17.62
N VAL A 60 -7.67 6.56 -16.62
CA VAL A 60 -7.73 6.09 -15.24
C VAL A 60 -9.18 6.05 -14.76
N ARG A 61 -9.95 7.10 -15.05
CA ARG A 61 -11.37 7.17 -14.72
C ARG A 61 -12.18 6.05 -15.41
N ALA A 62 -11.93 5.78 -16.67
CA ALA A 62 -12.57 4.69 -17.41
C ALA A 62 -12.29 3.30 -16.82
N GLN A 63 -11.07 3.05 -16.30
CA GLN A 63 -10.75 1.80 -15.59
C GLN A 63 -11.53 1.69 -14.26
N LEU A 64 -11.66 2.79 -13.53
CA LEU A 64 -12.45 2.85 -12.29
C LEU A 64 -13.92 2.57 -12.59
N ASP A 65 -14.52 3.23 -13.60
CA ASP A 65 -15.89 2.99 -14.01
C ASP A 65 -16.14 1.52 -14.35
N ALA A 66 -15.25 0.90 -15.12
CA ALA A 66 -15.37 -0.51 -15.49
C ALA A 66 -15.39 -1.44 -14.27
N CYS A 67 -14.57 -1.15 -13.22
CA CYS A 67 -14.54 -1.94 -12.01
C CYS A 67 -15.78 -1.70 -11.13
N PHE A 68 -16.15 -0.44 -10.92
CA PHE A 68 -17.22 -0.08 -10.00
C PHE A 68 -18.61 -0.38 -10.53
N ASP A 69 -18.84 -0.15 -11.84
CA ASP A 69 -20.18 -0.23 -12.44
C ASP A 69 -20.62 -1.67 -12.74
N ASP A 70 -19.68 -2.56 -13.08
CA ASP A 70 -19.98 -3.94 -13.44
C ASP A 70 -19.67 -4.91 -12.31
N ILE A 71 -18.42 -4.94 -11.82
CA ILE A 71 -17.97 -5.93 -10.86
C ILE A 71 -18.37 -5.53 -9.43
N GLY A 72 -18.26 -4.24 -9.11
CA GLY A 72 -18.39 -3.67 -7.78
C GLY A 72 -17.10 -3.80 -6.97
N VAL A 73 -16.93 -2.93 -5.97
CA VAL A 73 -15.74 -2.84 -5.12
C VAL A 73 -16.14 -2.87 -3.66
N ASP A 74 -15.61 -3.82 -2.87
CA ASP A 74 -15.90 -3.93 -1.44
C ASP A 74 -14.89 -3.16 -0.59
N ALA A 75 -13.63 -3.02 -1.07
CA ALA A 75 -12.60 -2.13 -0.52
C ALA A 75 -11.60 -1.77 -1.61
N ALA A 76 -10.94 -0.62 -1.46
CA ALA A 76 -9.90 -0.16 -2.37
C ALA A 76 -8.59 0.15 -1.62
N LYS A 77 -7.48 0.09 -2.35
CA LYS A 77 -6.16 0.52 -1.91
C LYS A 77 -5.57 1.46 -2.93
N THR A 78 -4.96 2.56 -2.50
CA THR A 78 -4.07 3.34 -3.35
C THR A 78 -2.62 3.03 -3.00
N GLY A 79 -1.76 2.94 -4.04
CA GLY A 79 -0.31 2.91 -3.88
C GLY A 79 0.33 4.15 -4.50
N MET A 80 1.42 3.98 -5.23
CA MET A 80 2.10 5.06 -5.95
C MET A 80 1.18 5.70 -7.00
N LEU A 81 0.89 7.02 -6.87
CA LEU A 81 0.02 7.80 -7.76
C LEU A 81 0.75 8.84 -8.62
N VAL A 82 2.06 8.97 -8.46
CA VAL A 82 3.00 9.77 -9.27
C VAL A 82 2.80 11.28 -9.20
N SER A 83 1.66 11.83 -9.65
CA SER A 83 1.44 13.26 -9.86
C SER A 83 0.19 13.79 -9.17
N ARG A 84 0.18 15.12 -8.96
CA ARG A 84 -0.97 15.87 -8.45
C ARG A 84 -2.25 15.54 -9.21
N GLU A 85 -2.19 15.60 -10.55
CA GLU A 85 -3.36 15.40 -11.40
C GLU A 85 -3.98 14.01 -11.23
N LEU A 86 -3.17 12.97 -11.13
CA LEU A 86 -3.65 11.61 -10.90
C LEU A 86 -4.21 11.42 -9.49
N ILE A 87 -3.60 12.06 -8.48
CA ILE A 87 -4.14 12.04 -7.11
C ILE A 87 -5.51 12.72 -7.06
N GLU A 88 -5.65 13.91 -7.67
CA GLU A 88 -6.90 14.63 -7.74
C GLU A 88 -7.99 13.82 -8.48
N THR A 89 -7.65 13.21 -9.61
CA THR A 89 -8.55 12.34 -10.38
C THR A 89 -9.08 11.17 -9.55
N VAL A 90 -8.19 10.47 -8.84
CA VAL A 90 -8.56 9.33 -8.00
C VAL A 90 -9.37 9.78 -6.79
N ALA A 91 -8.98 10.88 -6.15
CA ALA A 91 -9.69 11.42 -4.99
C ALA A 91 -11.10 11.89 -5.36
N ASP A 92 -11.26 12.62 -6.46
CA ASP A 92 -12.56 13.06 -6.96
C ASP A 92 -13.49 11.88 -7.22
N TYR A 93 -12.96 10.82 -7.83
CA TYR A 93 -13.73 9.61 -8.09
C TYR A 93 -14.20 8.92 -6.80
N LEU A 94 -13.30 8.78 -5.83
CA LEU A 94 -13.60 8.10 -4.55
C LEU A 94 -14.52 8.92 -3.64
N VAL A 95 -14.56 10.25 -3.77
CA VAL A 95 -15.58 11.08 -3.12
C VAL A 95 -16.99 10.72 -3.60
N GLU A 96 -17.14 10.49 -4.91
CA GLU A 96 -18.42 10.13 -5.54
C GLU A 96 -18.81 8.65 -5.25
N ARG A 97 -17.83 7.79 -5.05
CA ARG A 97 -17.96 6.34 -4.90
C ARG A 97 -17.22 5.84 -3.62
N PRO A 98 -17.70 6.20 -2.41
CA PRO A 98 -17.00 5.86 -1.16
C PRO A 98 -17.00 4.35 -0.89
N VAL A 99 -15.81 3.83 -0.57
CA VAL A 99 -15.55 2.47 -0.13
C VAL A 99 -14.49 2.49 0.99
N PRO A 100 -14.37 1.46 1.83
CA PRO A 100 -13.22 1.33 2.72
C PRO A 100 -11.91 1.50 1.93
N LEU A 101 -11.09 2.49 2.31
CA LEU A 101 -9.90 2.88 1.55
C LEU A 101 -8.64 2.74 2.41
N VAL A 102 -7.68 1.97 1.92
CA VAL A 102 -6.31 1.91 2.44
C VAL A 102 -5.43 2.81 1.59
N VAL A 103 -4.84 3.84 2.18
CA VAL A 103 -3.87 4.71 1.49
C VAL A 103 -2.46 4.32 1.91
N ASP A 104 -1.74 3.70 0.97
CA ASP A 104 -0.31 3.40 1.09
C ASP A 104 0.47 4.56 0.45
N PRO A 105 1.05 5.47 1.25
CA PRO A 105 1.62 6.72 0.74
C PRO A 105 3.04 6.51 0.25
N VAL A 106 3.21 5.72 -0.80
CA VAL A 106 4.51 5.37 -1.36
C VAL A 106 5.22 6.62 -1.88
N LEU A 107 6.26 7.08 -1.17
CA LEU A 107 7.05 8.26 -1.53
C LEU A 107 8.31 7.90 -2.30
N VAL A 108 8.95 6.79 -1.93
CA VAL A 108 10.26 6.36 -2.43
C VAL A 108 10.21 4.87 -2.75
N ALA A 109 10.80 4.45 -3.87
CA ALA A 109 10.99 3.03 -4.16
C ALA A 109 12.01 2.41 -3.20
N SER A 110 11.96 1.07 -3.02
CA SER A 110 12.99 0.34 -2.26
C SER A 110 14.40 0.60 -2.79
N SER A 111 14.54 0.88 -4.09
CA SER A 111 15.81 1.27 -4.73
C SER A 111 16.28 2.69 -4.42
N GLY A 112 15.53 3.46 -3.62
CA GLY A 112 15.83 4.86 -3.29
C GLY A 112 15.37 5.89 -4.33
N ALA A 113 14.75 5.48 -5.43
CA ALA A 113 14.21 6.41 -6.42
C ALA A 113 12.99 7.14 -5.86
N ARG A 114 12.98 8.48 -5.97
CA ARG A 114 11.81 9.29 -5.60
C ARG A 114 10.68 9.03 -6.59
N LEU A 115 9.54 8.59 -6.11
CA LEU A 115 8.41 8.16 -6.92
C LEU A 115 7.28 9.19 -6.98
N LEU A 116 7.15 10.02 -5.95
CA LEU A 116 6.16 11.08 -5.87
C LEU A 116 6.81 12.43 -6.20
N ARG A 117 6.17 13.24 -7.03
CA ARG A 117 6.61 14.61 -7.31
C ARG A 117 6.47 15.48 -6.06
N GLU A 118 7.30 16.52 -5.93
CA GLU A 118 7.31 17.38 -4.72
C GLU A 118 5.99 18.05 -4.44
N ASP A 119 5.31 18.51 -5.49
CA ASP A 119 4.03 19.19 -5.42
C ASP A 119 2.84 18.24 -5.17
N ALA A 120 3.06 16.94 -5.25
CA ALA A 120 2.03 15.93 -5.10
C ALA A 120 1.82 15.48 -3.64
N LEU A 121 2.83 15.67 -2.76
CA LEU A 121 2.74 15.26 -1.36
C LEU A 121 1.62 15.98 -0.59
N GLU A 122 1.57 17.31 -0.72
CA GLU A 122 0.52 18.13 -0.08
C GLU A 122 -0.87 17.74 -0.56
N VAL A 123 -0.99 17.45 -1.87
CA VAL A 123 -2.26 17.05 -2.47
C VAL A 123 -2.68 15.65 -2.02
N LEU A 124 -1.74 14.71 -1.90
CA LEU A 124 -2.01 13.39 -1.36
C LEU A 124 -2.61 13.49 0.05
N VAL A 125 -1.99 14.28 0.92
CA VAL A 125 -2.49 14.51 2.28
C VAL A 125 -3.85 15.22 2.26
N ALA A 126 -3.98 16.32 1.50
CA ALA A 126 -5.19 17.13 1.50
C ALA A 126 -6.42 16.40 0.88
N ARG A 127 -6.20 15.53 -0.10
CA ARG A 127 -7.27 14.94 -0.89
C ARG A 127 -7.58 13.47 -0.55
N LEU A 128 -6.58 12.66 -0.22
CA LEU A 128 -6.79 11.23 0.04
C LEU A 128 -6.90 10.90 1.53
N PHE A 129 -6.21 11.62 2.44
CA PHE A 129 -6.31 11.31 3.86
C PHE A 129 -7.74 11.44 4.40
N PRO A 130 -8.54 12.47 4.05
CA PRO A 130 -9.92 12.55 4.50
C PRO A 130 -10.83 11.43 3.98
N LEU A 131 -10.41 10.70 2.94
CA LEU A 131 -11.12 9.55 2.39
C LEU A 131 -10.62 8.22 2.96
N ALA A 132 -9.42 8.21 3.56
CA ALA A 132 -8.76 7.01 4.03
C ALA A 132 -9.44 6.44 5.29
N THR A 133 -9.85 5.18 5.22
CA THR A 133 -10.16 4.40 6.42
C THR A 133 -8.89 4.24 7.27
N VAL A 134 -7.75 4.01 6.60
CA VAL A 134 -6.44 3.92 7.24
C VAL A 134 -5.33 4.30 6.25
N VAL A 135 -4.32 4.99 6.77
CA VAL A 135 -3.05 5.24 6.05
C VAL A 135 -1.96 4.31 6.60
N THR A 136 -1.06 3.80 5.72
CA THR A 136 -0.09 2.77 6.09
C THR A 136 1.37 3.17 5.81
N PRO A 137 1.84 4.35 6.24
CA PRO A 137 3.23 4.74 6.01
C PRO A 137 4.21 3.87 6.81
N ASN A 138 5.39 3.64 6.25
CA ASN A 138 6.54 3.23 7.04
C ASN A 138 7.09 4.41 7.86
N LEU A 139 8.08 4.15 8.74
CA LEU A 139 8.61 5.19 9.63
C LEU A 139 9.18 6.41 8.87
N PRO A 140 10.06 6.27 7.85
CA PRO A 140 10.52 7.40 7.04
C PRO A 140 9.41 8.18 6.34
N GLU A 141 8.41 7.48 5.81
CA GLU A 141 7.25 8.12 5.16
C GLU A 141 6.40 8.89 6.17
N ALA A 142 6.15 8.30 7.35
CA ALA A 142 5.41 8.97 8.41
C ALA A 142 6.11 10.25 8.89
N GLU A 143 7.43 10.23 9.03
CA GLU A 143 8.24 11.41 9.34
C GLU A 143 8.13 12.48 8.25
N ALA A 144 8.24 12.08 6.98
CA ALA A 144 8.13 13.01 5.85
C ALA A 144 6.74 13.64 5.73
N LEU A 145 5.68 12.85 5.92
CA LEU A 145 4.28 13.30 5.87
C LEU A 145 3.91 14.24 7.02
N THR A 146 4.47 14.02 8.19
CA THR A 146 4.14 14.79 9.41
C THR A 146 5.08 15.96 9.64
N GLY A 147 6.29 15.94 9.05
CA GLY A 147 7.38 16.87 9.34
C GLY A 147 8.05 16.65 10.70
N LEU A 148 7.83 15.51 11.36
CA LEU A 148 8.28 15.20 12.72
C LEU A 148 9.39 14.13 12.71
N ALA A 149 10.57 14.49 12.26
CA ALA A 149 11.73 13.59 12.25
C ALA A 149 12.11 13.11 13.65
N GLY A 150 12.38 11.82 13.82
CA GLY A 150 12.76 11.18 15.09
C GLY A 150 11.63 11.05 16.13
N ALA A 151 10.40 11.35 15.77
CA ALA A 151 9.26 11.15 16.65
C ALA A 151 8.91 9.66 16.78
N SER A 152 8.31 9.28 17.92
CA SER A 152 7.82 7.91 18.11
C SER A 152 6.66 7.60 17.17
N ARG A 153 6.49 6.30 16.79
CA ARG A 153 5.36 5.84 15.96
C ARG A 153 4.01 6.29 16.53
N ARG A 154 3.87 6.33 17.85
CA ARG A 154 2.69 6.83 18.53
C ARG A 154 2.38 8.28 18.14
N VAL A 155 3.34 9.17 18.28
CA VAL A 155 3.19 10.61 17.95
C VAL A 155 2.93 10.79 16.45
N LEU A 156 3.64 10.04 15.60
CA LEU A 156 3.44 10.08 14.17
C LEU A 156 2.03 9.63 13.78
N ALA A 157 1.51 8.55 14.37
CA ALA A 157 0.17 8.05 14.10
C ALA A 157 -0.92 9.05 14.53
N GLU A 158 -0.80 9.67 15.71
CA GLU A 158 -1.69 10.74 16.17
C GLU A 158 -1.67 11.92 15.18
N ARG A 159 -0.48 12.32 14.71
CA ARG A 159 -0.34 13.42 13.76
C ARG A 159 -0.95 13.10 12.39
N LEU A 160 -0.80 11.88 11.89
CA LEU A 160 -1.40 11.43 10.61
C LEU A 160 -2.93 11.46 10.66
N VAL A 161 -3.52 11.01 11.76
CA VAL A 161 -4.97 11.14 11.99
C VAL A 161 -5.37 12.61 12.09
N GLY A 162 -4.58 13.44 12.77
CA GLY A 162 -4.77 14.89 12.82
C GLY A 162 -4.67 15.59 11.45
N LEU A 163 -4.07 14.94 10.44
CA LEU A 163 -4.06 15.40 9.05
C LEU A 163 -5.29 14.96 8.25
N GLY A 164 -6.22 14.23 8.86
CA GLY A 164 -7.52 13.89 8.29
C GLY A 164 -7.77 12.41 8.06
N ALA A 165 -6.79 11.52 8.25
CA ALA A 165 -7.00 10.09 8.08
C ALA A 165 -7.92 9.51 9.17
N GLY A 166 -8.78 8.55 8.83
CA GLY A 166 -9.63 7.86 9.80
C GLY A 166 -8.84 7.07 10.84
N ALA A 167 -7.74 6.46 10.41
CA ALA A 167 -6.76 5.78 11.26
C ALA A 167 -5.36 5.85 10.62
N ALA A 168 -4.33 5.58 11.41
CA ALA A 168 -2.96 5.48 10.94
C ALA A 168 -2.29 4.22 11.48
N LEU A 169 -1.68 3.44 10.58
CA LEU A 169 -0.89 2.25 10.88
C LEU A 169 0.56 2.52 10.45
N VAL A 170 1.40 2.99 11.38
CA VAL A 170 2.82 3.22 11.11
C VAL A 170 3.55 1.88 11.20
N THR A 171 4.06 1.41 10.05
CA THR A 171 4.64 0.05 9.96
C THR A 171 6.03 -0.04 10.55
N GLY A 172 6.35 -1.21 11.15
CA GLY A 172 7.53 -1.48 11.94
C GLY A 172 8.69 -2.15 11.22
N GLY A 173 8.64 -2.26 9.88
CA GLY A 173 9.67 -2.97 9.10
C GLY A 173 11.08 -2.34 9.10
N HIS A 174 11.28 -1.21 9.75
CA HIS A 174 12.54 -0.48 9.82
C HIS A 174 12.88 -0.14 11.28
N GLY A 175 14.05 -0.54 11.73
CA GLY A 175 14.59 -0.21 13.05
C GLY A 175 14.61 -1.40 14.03
N ASP A 176 15.03 -1.13 15.27
CA ASP A 176 15.26 -2.15 16.30
C ASP A 176 13.96 -2.75 16.87
N ASP A 177 12.83 -2.07 16.68
CA ASP A 177 11.52 -2.50 17.17
C ASP A 177 10.61 -2.95 16.02
N ALA A 178 10.46 -4.26 15.85
CA ALA A 178 9.56 -4.87 14.88
C ALA A 178 8.09 -4.79 15.36
N VAL A 179 7.52 -3.59 15.38
CA VAL A 179 6.16 -3.31 15.86
C VAL A 179 5.44 -2.38 14.90
N ASP A 180 4.30 -2.79 14.37
CA ASP A 180 3.36 -1.90 13.72
C ASP A 180 2.56 -1.16 14.80
N HIS A 181 2.39 0.16 14.66
CA HIS A 181 1.64 0.98 15.61
C HIS A 181 0.38 1.52 14.95
N LEU A 182 -0.77 1.03 15.39
CA LEU A 182 -2.08 1.49 14.94
C LEU A 182 -2.64 2.52 15.92
N PHE A 183 -3.19 3.62 15.37
CA PHE A 183 -4.05 4.56 16.08
C PHE A 183 -5.34 4.76 15.27
N ASP A 184 -6.49 4.49 15.86
CA ASP A 184 -7.81 4.55 15.20
C ASP A 184 -8.57 5.87 15.44
N GLY A 185 -7.87 6.87 15.98
CA GLY A 185 -8.46 8.16 16.39
C GLY A 185 -8.86 8.21 17.87
N SER A 186 -8.90 7.08 18.56
CA SER A 186 -9.19 6.97 20.00
C SER A 186 -8.16 6.11 20.73
N ASP A 187 -7.92 4.91 20.24
CA ASP A 187 -7.10 3.90 20.90
C ASP A 187 -5.81 3.60 20.12
N HIS A 188 -4.75 3.33 20.88
CA HIS A 188 -3.47 2.87 20.34
C HIS A 188 -3.33 1.37 20.51
N VAL A 189 -2.92 0.69 19.44
CA VAL A 189 -2.65 -0.74 19.45
C VAL A 189 -1.26 -1.00 18.88
N GLU A 190 -0.40 -1.62 19.68
CA GLU A 190 0.87 -2.15 19.22
C GLU A 190 0.68 -3.57 18.70
N LEU A 191 1.17 -3.81 17.50
CA LEU A 191 1.05 -5.07 16.78
C LEU A 191 2.46 -5.60 16.49
N PRO A 192 2.99 -6.51 17.35
CA PRO A 192 4.30 -7.12 17.10
C PRO A 192 4.32 -7.83 15.75
N VAL A 193 5.34 -7.56 14.94
CA VAL A 193 5.61 -8.22 13.67
C VAL A 193 6.89 -9.04 13.76
N GLN A 194 6.93 -10.16 13.05
CA GLN A 194 8.15 -10.96 12.99
C GLN A 194 9.11 -10.33 11.97
N TRP A 195 10.29 -9.95 12.44
CA TRP A 195 11.35 -9.42 11.57
C TRP A 195 12.29 -10.54 11.13
N TYR A 196 12.78 -10.44 9.89
CA TYR A 196 13.74 -11.38 9.32
C TYR A 196 14.85 -10.60 8.61
N ASP A 197 16.11 -11.03 8.87
CA ASP A 197 17.28 -10.49 8.17
C ASP A 197 17.43 -11.18 6.81
N VAL A 198 16.77 -10.63 5.79
CA VAL A 198 16.76 -11.16 4.43
C VAL A 198 16.94 -10.03 3.41
N ALA A 199 17.58 -10.36 2.28
CA ALA A 199 17.83 -9.41 1.20
C ALA A 199 16.67 -9.28 0.19
N ALA A 200 15.46 -9.73 0.55
CA ALA A 200 14.31 -9.76 -0.32
C ALA A 200 13.09 -9.16 0.38
N THR A 201 13.06 -7.84 0.44
CA THR A 201 11.97 -7.07 1.10
C THR A 201 11.15 -6.24 0.11
N HIS A 202 11.54 -6.25 -1.18
CA HIS A 202 10.83 -5.48 -2.21
C HIS A 202 9.37 -5.89 -2.33
N GLY A 203 8.46 -4.93 -2.15
CA GLY A 203 7.01 -5.13 -2.16
C GLY A 203 6.38 -5.56 -0.83
N ALA A 204 7.14 -5.59 0.27
CA ALA A 204 6.58 -5.90 1.60
C ALA A 204 5.48 -4.92 2.02
N GLY A 205 5.68 -3.60 1.83
CA GLY A 205 4.68 -2.57 2.10
C GLY A 205 3.41 -2.74 1.25
N CYS A 206 3.57 -2.97 -0.06
CA CYS A 206 2.45 -3.26 -0.97
C CYS A 206 1.69 -4.52 -0.53
N THR A 207 2.39 -5.61 -0.19
CA THR A 207 1.78 -6.83 0.33
C THR A 207 1.01 -6.59 1.63
N HIS A 208 1.58 -5.80 2.55
CA HIS A 208 0.95 -5.43 3.81
C HIS A 208 -0.35 -4.64 3.56
N SER A 209 -0.29 -3.52 2.84
CA SER A 209 -1.43 -2.64 2.58
C SER A 209 -2.53 -3.32 1.76
N ALA A 210 -2.18 -4.19 0.80
CA ALA A 210 -3.14 -4.96 0.03
C ALA A 210 -3.82 -6.06 0.90
N THR A 211 -3.07 -6.76 1.75
CA THR A 211 -3.67 -7.74 2.68
C THR A 211 -4.61 -7.06 3.67
N LEU A 212 -4.25 -5.87 4.17
CA LEU A 212 -5.12 -5.04 5.02
C LEU A 212 -6.42 -4.70 4.29
N CYS A 213 -6.34 -4.25 3.03
CA CYS A 213 -7.49 -3.95 2.18
C CYS A 213 -8.41 -5.19 2.01
N ALA A 214 -7.83 -6.36 1.74
CA ALA A 214 -8.60 -7.60 1.65
C ALA A 214 -9.29 -7.99 2.97
N GLY A 215 -8.65 -7.70 4.11
CA GLY A 215 -9.27 -7.86 5.43
C GLY A 215 -10.49 -6.97 5.62
N LEU A 216 -10.40 -5.69 5.26
CA LEU A 216 -11.52 -4.75 5.30
C LEU A 216 -12.65 -5.16 4.36
N ALA A 217 -12.35 -5.60 3.13
CA ALA A 217 -13.32 -6.11 2.18
C ALA A 217 -14.10 -7.35 2.71
N ARG A 218 -13.50 -8.11 3.62
CA ARG A 218 -14.12 -9.24 4.32
C ARG A 218 -14.94 -8.84 5.53
N GLY A 219 -14.95 -7.56 5.91
CA GLY A 219 -15.63 -7.05 7.09
C GLY A 219 -14.90 -7.31 8.42
N LEU A 220 -13.58 -7.58 8.37
CA LEU A 220 -12.78 -7.64 9.59
C LEU A 220 -12.69 -6.27 10.24
N THR A 221 -12.56 -6.25 11.56
CA THR A 221 -12.19 -5.01 12.27
C THR A 221 -10.82 -4.54 11.82
N LEU A 222 -10.53 -3.24 11.95
CA LEU A 222 -9.26 -2.67 11.55
C LEU A 222 -8.06 -3.35 12.24
N VAL A 223 -8.19 -3.67 13.53
CA VAL A 223 -7.15 -4.37 14.30
C VAL A 223 -6.92 -5.80 13.78
N GLU A 224 -7.99 -6.54 13.45
CA GLU A 224 -7.88 -7.89 12.91
C GLU A 224 -7.24 -7.87 11.52
N ALA A 225 -7.65 -6.94 10.66
CA ALA A 225 -7.09 -6.74 9.33
C ALA A 225 -5.60 -6.33 9.39
N ALA A 226 -5.22 -5.42 10.30
CA ALA A 226 -3.84 -5.01 10.51
C ALA A 226 -2.97 -6.18 11.00
N ARG A 227 -3.46 -6.98 11.94
CA ARG A 227 -2.75 -8.20 12.39
C ARG A 227 -2.56 -9.23 11.27
N ALA A 228 -3.56 -9.41 10.42
CA ALA A 228 -3.45 -10.31 9.27
C ALA A 228 -2.42 -9.78 8.26
N ALA A 229 -2.42 -8.47 8.00
CA ALA A 229 -1.48 -7.79 7.11
C ALA A 229 -0.03 -7.94 7.59
N GLY A 230 0.25 -7.65 8.87
CA GLY A 230 1.58 -7.79 9.45
C GLY A 230 2.11 -9.23 9.36
N ARG A 231 1.26 -10.22 9.66
CA ARG A 231 1.64 -11.65 9.51
C ARG A 231 1.93 -12.02 8.06
N ALA A 232 1.08 -11.61 7.12
CA ALA A 232 1.25 -11.95 5.70
C ALA A 232 2.52 -11.31 5.13
N ALA A 233 2.78 -10.03 5.44
CA ALA A 233 3.98 -9.34 5.01
C ALA A 233 5.25 -9.96 5.61
N SER A 234 5.27 -10.26 6.92
CA SER A 234 6.40 -10.93 7.56
C SER A 234 6.68 -12.31 6.96
N ASP A 235 5.63 -13.09 6.71
CA ASP A 235 5.77 -14.42 6.12
C ASP A 235 6.26 -14.34 4.66
N ALA A 236 5.75 -13.40 3.87
CA ALA A 236 6.21 -13.13 2.51
C ALA A 236 7.69 -12.68 2.45
N VAL A 237 8.13 -11.87 3.42
CA VAL A 237 9.55 -11.49 3.59
C VAL A 237 10.40 -12.71 3.94
N ARG A 238 9.96 -13.55 4.89
CA ARG A 238 10.66 -14.79 5.27
C ARG A 238 10.96 -15.69 4.08
N HIS A 239 10.04 -15.78 3.14
CA HIS A 239 10.16 -16.62 1.94
C HIS A 239 10.65 -15.85 0.71
N GLY A 240 11.10 -14.62 0.87
CA GLY A 240 11.51 -13.74 -0.22
C GLY A 240 12.51 -14.35 -1.18
N LEU A 241 12.41 -13.96 -2.45
CA LEU A 241 13.12 -14.53 -3.59
C LEU A 241 14.40 -13.74 -3.85
N ALA A 242 15.38 -13.85 -2.96
CA ALA A 242 16.63 -13.09 -3.02
C ALA A 242 17.50 -13.40 -4.25
N GLU A 243 17.28 -14.53 -4.91
CA GLU A 243 17.99 -14.93 -6.14
C GLU A 243 17.42 -14.28 -7.41
N LEU A 244 16.26 -13.61 -7.33
CA LEU A 244 15.67 -12.96 -8.49
C LEU A 244 16.27 -11.58 -8.71
N GLY A 245 17.07 -11.46 -9.78
CA GLY A 245 17.73 -10.22 -10.15
C GLY A 245 19.05 -9.98 -9.42
N ALA A 246 19.61 -8.78 -9.59
CA ALA A 246 20.90 -8.40 -9.01
C ALA A 246 20.76 -7.41 -7.83
N GLY A 247 19.56 -6.92 -7.57
CA GLY A 247 19.23 -6.01 -6.48
C GLY A 247 18.37 -6.66 -5.40
N GLU A 248 17.56 -5.85 -4.74
CA GLU A 248 16.64 -6.32 -3.72
C GLU A 248 15.56 -7.23 -4.32
N GLY A 249 15.55 -8.51 -3.93
CA GLY A 249 14.59 -9.49 -4.42
C GLY A 249 13.16 -9.21 -3.91
N PRO A 250 12.13 -9.69 -4.63
CA PRO A 250 10.75 -9.52 -4.19
C PRO A 250 10.38 -10.47 -3.04
N VAL A 251 9.41 -10.04 -2.24
CA VAL A 251 8.75 -10.92 -1.26
C VAL A 251 7.93 -12.02 -1.96
N ASP A 252 7.74 -13.16 -1.29
CA ASP A 252 7.00 -14.30 -1.85
C ASP A 252 5.72 -14.61 -1.05
N VAL A 253 4.66 -13.85 -1.32
CA VAL A 253 3.36 -14.03 -0.69
C VAL A 253 2.60 -15.28 -1.19
N LEU A 254 3.02 -15.85 -2.31
CA LEU A 254 2.40 -17.04 -2.93
C LEU A 254 3.15 -18.33 -2.65
N HIS A 255 4.26 -18.29 -1.91
CA HIS A 255 5.10 -19.45 -1.59
C HIS A 255 5.56 -20.23 -2.84
N LEU A 256 6.05 -19.52 -3.86
CA LEU A 256 6.43 -20.10 -5.14
C LEU A 256 7.52 -21.17 -5.02
N ARG A 257 8.41 -21.06 -4.01
CA ARG A 257 9.44 -22.08 -3.74
C ARG A 257 8.88 -23.38 -3.15
N GLY A 258 7.72 -23.35 -2.57
CA GLY A 258 7.07 -24.52 -1.95
C GLY A 258 6.01 -25.18 -2.83
N ALA A 259 5.77 -24.64 -4.02
CA ALA A 259 4.73 -25.10 -4.95
C ALA A 259 5.22 -26.19 -5.92
N ALA A 260 6.40 -26.79 -5.71
CA ALA A 260 6.98 -27.84 -6.54
C ALA A 260 6.73 -29.24 -5.94
#